data_cf9417d08c267e37579fe78fe3a78297
#
_entry.id   cf9417d08c267e37579fe78fe3a78297
#
_cell.length_a   1.000
_cell.length_b   1.000
_cell.length_c   1.000
_cell.angle_alpha   90.00
_cell.angle_beta   90.00
_cell.angle_gamma   90.00
#
_symmetry.space_group_name_H-M   'P 1'
#
loop_
_entity.id
_entity.type
_entity.pdbx_description
1 polymer ?
#
loop_
_entity_poly.entity_id
_entity_poly.type
_entity_poly.pdbx_seq_one_letter_code
_entity_poly.pdbx_strand_id
1 'polypeptide(L)'
;MTESVIAPEIFPNTTPEIDYPDSDGNPMSDNTEQYRWIVMIKENLEIMYADDPNVFIAGDLLWYPVRHTPKRTAPDVMVAFGRPKGRRGSYKQWMEDDIPPQVAFEILSPSNKDRRGLDSLEEKLEFYEKYGIQEYYIYDPDDLILEGWQRHGDRLFRIASMISWVSPLLGIRFDWVAGEELVISRPDGQRFLSPVQLAKRLQQTDLQLKLETQHSEHETLRADRQFQRAEQEYQRAEQESQRAEQEAQRAEQEAQRAEQEAQRAEQEAQRAEQERQRADRLAAKLKALGIDEI
;
A
#
# COMPACT_ATOMS: atom_id res chain seq x y z
N MET A 1 76.29 -52.29 -17.41
CA MET A 1 74.79 -52.47 -17.49
C MET A 1 74.19 -51.26 -16.92
N THR A 2 73.73 -50.35 -17.77
CA THR A 2 73.00 -49.08 -17.40
C THR A 2 71.54 -49.30 -17.61
N GLU A 3 70.80 -49.40 -16.48
CA GLU A 3 69.31 -49.43 -16.50
C GLU A 3 68.80 -48.06 -16.88
N SER A 4 68.09 -48.06 -17.98
CA SER A 4 67.29 -46.88 -18.46
C SER A 4 66.03 -46.78 -17.63
N VAL A 5 65.89 -45.76 -16.78
CA VAL A 5 64.71 -45.43 -16.05
C VAL A 5 63.79 -44.72 -17.05
N ILE A 6 62.71 -45.37 -17.47
CA ILE A 6 61.60 -44.76 -18.27
C ILE A 6 60.77 -43.91 -17.31
N ALA A 7 60.82 -42.60 -17.49
CA ALA A 7 59.91 -41.66 -16.79
C ALA A 7 58.45 -41.93 -17.22
N PRO A 8 57.46 -41.90 -16.28
CA PRO A 8 56.07 -42.06 -16.67
C PRO A 8 55.62 -40.89 -17.54
N GLU A 9 55.08 -41.16 -18.73
CA GLU A 9 54.40 -40.20 -19.55
C GLU A 9 53.17 -39.67 -18.79
N ILE A 10 53.23 -38.41 -18.34
CA ILE A 10 52.05 -37.69 -17.81
C ILE A 10 51.20 -37.28 -19.01
N PHE A 11 50.20 -38.05 -19.33
CA PHE A 11 49.16 -37.62 -20.23
C PHE A 11 48.39 -36.51 -19.55
N PRO A 12 48.27 -35.28 -20.13
CA PRO A 12 47.44 -34.25 -19.58
C PRO A 12 45.99 -34.71 -19.69
N ASN A 13 45.39 -34.93 -18.53
CA ASN A 13 43.96 -35.27 -18.43
C ASN A 13 43.13 -33.99 -18.75
N THR A 14 43.22 -33.52 -20.00
CA THR A 14 42.42 -32.39 -20.48
C THR A 14 41.07 -32.91 -20.90
N THR A 15 40.16 -33.08 -19.94
CA THR A 15 38.74 -33.04 -20.28
C THR A 15 38.48 -31.68 -20.93
N PRO A 16 37.98 -31.63 -22.18
CA PRO A 16 37.74 -30.34 -22.83
C PRO A 16 36.83 -29.51 -21.93
N GLU A 17 37.28 -28.27 -21.66
CA GLU A 17 36.48 -27.32 -20.90
C GLU A 17 35.25 -26.97 -21.73
N ILE A 18 34.06 -27.35 -21.21
CA ILE A 18 32.80 -27.05 -21.88
C ILE A 18 32.49 -25.58 -21.65
N ASP A 19 32.31 -24.85 -22.72
CA ASP A 19 31.80 -23.48 -22.68
C ASP A 19 30.31 -23.49 -22.34
N TYR A 20 29.92 -22.61 -21.41
CA TYR A 20 28.53 -22.38 -20.99
C TYR A 20 28.12 -20.95 -21.32
N PRO A 21 27.76 -20.68 -22.58
CA PRO A 21 27.37 -19.33 -23.00
C PRO A 21 26.17 -18.81 -22.22
N ASP A 22 26.12 -17.50 -22.03
CA ASP A 22 25.00 -16.81 -21.39
C ASP A 22 23.87 -16.42 -22.38
N SER A 23 24.07 -16.73 -23.68
CA SER A 23 23.07 -16.57 -24.75
C SER A 23 23.17 -17.71 -25.76
N ASP A 24 22.04 -18.13 -26.27
CA ASP A 24 21.97 -19.12 -27.38
C ASP A 24 22.04 -18.46 -28.76
N GLY A 25 22.04 -17.12 -28.82
CA GLY A 25 22.08 -16.32 -30.04
C GLY A 25 20.69 -16.05 -30.65
N ASN A 26 19.63 -16.55 -30.07
CA ASN A 26 18.26 -16.27 -30.50
C ASN A 26 17.69 -15.02 -29.82
N PRO A 27 16.68 -14.36 -30.42
CA PRO A 27 15.96 -13.27 -29.74
C PRO A 27 15.10 -13.83 -28.60
N MET A 28 14.85 -13.01 -27.54
CA MET A 28 14.03 -13.34 -26.38
C MET A 28 12.58 -13.68 -26.77
N SER A 29 12.08 -13.16 -27.87
CA SER A 29 10.73 -13.41 -28.35
C SER A 29 10.64 -13.23 -29.85
N ASP A 30 9.75 -13.95 -30.51
CA ASP A 30 9.51 -13.90 -31.96
C ASP A 30 8.57 -12.77 -32.35
N ASN A 31 7.71 -12.31 -31.43
CA ASN A 31 6.73 -11.27 -31.69
C ASN A 31 6.38 -10.46 -30.43
N THR A 32 5.64 -9.36 -30.66
CA THR A 32 5.28 -8.42 -29.59
C THR A 32 4.30 -9.01 -28.57
N GLU A 33 3.46 -9.95 -28.98
CA GLU A 33 2.46 -10.57 -28.11
C GLU A 33 3.12 -11.56 -27.13
N GLN A 34 4.00 -12.42 -27.63
CA GLN A 34 4.82 -13.30 -26.80
C GLN A 34 5.62 -12.48 -25.78
N TYR A 35 6.31 -11.43 -26.24
CA TYR A 35 7.07 -10.53 -25.36
C TYR A 35 6.20 -9.89 -24.28
N ARG A 36 5.00 -9.43 -24.65
CA ARG A 36 4.03 -8.85 -23.70
C ARG A 36 3.71 -9.80 -22.56
N TRP A 37 3.44 -11.06 -22.87
CA TRP A 37 3.11 -12.09 -21.89
C TRP A 37 4.31 -12.47 -21.02
N ILE A 38 5.47 -12.67 -21.59
CA ILE A 38 6.71 -12.96 -20.85
C ILE A 38 6.96 -11.86 -19.81
N VAL A 39 6.96 -10.59 -20.24
CA VAL A 39 7.19 -9.45 -19.35
C VAL A 39 6.09 -9.35 -18.31
N MET A 40 4.82 -9.51 -18.68
CA MET A 40 3.70 -9.42 -17.74
C MET A 40 3.80 -10.48 -16.65
N ILE A 41 4.04 -11.75 -17.00
CA ILE A 41 4.14 -12.84 -16.02
C ILE A 41 5.37 -12.62 -15.14
N LYS A 42 6.54 -12.39 -15.73
CA LYS A 42 7.80 -12.20 -15.00
C LYS A 42 7.71 -11.04 -14.01
N GLU A 43 7.27 -9.85 -14.43
CA GLU A 43 7.25 -8.68 -13.58
C GLU A 43 6.19 -8.78 -12.47
N ASN A 44 5.02 -9.37 -12.73
CA ASN A 44 4.02 -9.58 -11.66
C ASN A 44 4.48 -10.61 -10.62
N LEU A 45 5.20 -11.65 -11.02
CA LEU A 45 5.83 -12.58 -10.09
C LEU A 45 6.93 -11.90 -9.26
N GLU A 46 7.77 -11.05 -9.88
CA GLU A 46 8.77 -10.26 -9.16
C GLU A 46 8.13 -9.34 -8.11
N ILE A 47 7.01 -8.70 -8.45
CA ILE A 47 6.26 -7.85 -7.51
C ILE A 47 5.66 -8.70 -6.39
N MET A 48 5.13 -9.88 -6.72
CA MET A 48 4.50 -10.78 -5.75
C MET A 48 5.50 -11.30 -4.70
N TYR A 49 6.72 -11.56 -5.13
CA TYR A 49 7.82 -12.03 -4.27
C TYR A 49 8.85 -10.93 -3.98
N ALA A 50 8.46 -9.64 -4.04
CA ALA A 50 9.40 -8.54 -3.84
C ALA A 50 10.13 -8.61 -2.48
N ASP A 51 9.40 -8.97 -1.43
CA ASP A 51 9.88 -9.03 -0.06
C ASP A 51 10.54 -10.39 0.30
N ASP A 52 10.49 -11.39 -0.59
CA ASP A 52 11.18 -12.65 -0.37
C ASP A 52 12.53 -12.66 -1.12
N PRO A 53 13.66 -12.57 -0.40
CA PRO A 53 14.98 -12.54 -1.02
C PRO A 53 15.40 -13.89 -1.61
N ASN A 54 14.69 -14.98 -1.30
CA ASN A 54 15.03 -16.34 -1.69
C ASN A 54 14.12 -16.90 -2.80
N VAL A 55 13.48 -16.03 -3.57
CA VAL A 55 12.75 -16.43 -4.78
C VAL A 55 13.39 -15.75 -5.98
N PHE A 56 14.08 -16.54 -6.78
CA PHE A 56 14.68 -16.09 -8.03
C PHE A 56 13.71 -16.27 -9.20
N ILE A 57 13.50 -15.22 -9.96
CA ILE A 57 12.62 -15.20 -11.12
C ILE A 57 13.41 -14.66 -12.32
N ALA A 58 13.32 -15.33 -13.44
CA ALA A 58 13.98 -14.89 -14.65
C ALA A 58 13.08 -15.09 -15.87
N GLY A 59 13.27 -14.24 -16.89
CA GLY A 59 12.71 -14.42 -18.22
C GLY A 59 13.83 -14.75 -19.20
N ASP A 60 13.59 -15.72 -20.09
CA ASP A 60 14.49 -16.12 -21.17
C ASP A 60 15.96 -16.33 -20.73
N LEU A 61 16.12 -17.01 -19.59
CA LEU A 61 17.43 -17.27 -19.03
C LEU A 61 17.84 -18.72 -19.28
N LEU A 62 19.01 -18.93 -19.89
CA LEU A 62 19.55 -20.25 -20.13
C LEU A 62 19.75 -21.01 -18.81
N TRP A 63 19.12 -22.17 -18.69
CA TRP A 63 19.25 -23.09 -17.60
C TRP A 63 20.07 -24.31 -18.00
N TYR A 64 21.17 -24.53 -17.32
CA TYR A 64 22.06 -25.70 -17.41
C TYR A 64 21.85 -26.58 -16.20
N PRO A 65 21.19 -27.75 -16.33
CA PRO A 65 20.87 -28.60 -15.19
C PRO A 65 22.07 -29.42 -14.67
N VAL A 66 22.98 -29.77 -15.55
CA VAL A 66 24.08 -30.70 -15.23
C VAL A 66 25.41 -30.14 -15.75
N ARG A 67 26.43 -30.20 -14.92
CA ARG A 67 27.80 -29.87 -15.29
C ARG A 67 28.39 -30.90 -16.29
N HIS A 68 29.33 -30.48 -17.10
CA HIS A 68 30.01 -31.31 -18.11
C HIS A 68 29.09 -31.81 -19.26
N THR A 69 28.00 -31.10 -19.50
CA THR A 69 27.13 -31.35 -20.66
C THR A 69 26.66 -30.00 -21.25
N PRO A 70 26.55 -29.88 -22.59
CA PRO A 70 26.00 -28.68 -23.21
C PRO A 70 24.48 -28.60 -23.13
N LYS A 71 23.81 -29.61 -22.50
CA LYS A 71 22.34 -29.62 -22.42
C LYS A 71 21.84 -28.41 -21.65
N ARG A 72 20.93 -27.67 -22.27
CA ARG A 72 20.32 -26.48 -21.74
C ARG A 72 18.95 -26.24 -22.34
N THR A 73 18.16 -25.44 -21.69
CA THR A 73 16.94 -24.82 -22.24
C THR A 73 16.80 -23.40 -21.68
N ALA A 74 16.00 -22.57 -22.32
CA ALA A 74 15.60 -21.27 -21.79
C ALA A 74 14.08 -21.26 -21.65
N PRO A 75 13.54 -21.36 -20.44
CA PRO A 75 12.11 -21.12 -20.22
C PRO A 75 11.80 -19.63 -20.47
N ASP A 76 10.66 -19.35 -21.07
CA ASP A 76 10.20 -17.97 -21.26
C ASP A 76 10.08 -17.22 -19.92
N VAL A 77 9.58 -17.93 -18.87
CA VAL A 77 9.67 -17.48 -17.48
C VAL A 77 9.96 -18.68 -16.58
N MET A 78 10.88 -18.51 -15.63
CA MET A 78 11.14 -19.53 -14.62
C MET A 78 11.16 -18.95 -13.21
N VAL A 79 10.81 -19.78 -12.23
CA VAL A 79 10.85 -19.46 -10.80
C VAL A 79 11.67 -20.54 -10.08
N ALA A 80 12.66 -20.10 -9.29
CA ALA A 80 13.48 -20.94 -8.44
C ALA A 80 13.35 -20.51 -6.97
N PHE A 81 12.57 -21.26 -6.21
CA PHE A 81 12.44 -21.07 -4.76
C PHE A 81 13.69 -21.57 -4.04
N GLY A 82 14.02 -20.91 -2.94
CA GLY A 82 15.23 -21.19 -2.17
C GLY A 82 16.51 -20.64 -2.80
N ARG A 83 16.40 -19.82 -3.85
CA ARG A 83 17.54 -19.18 -4.49
C ARG A 83 17.51 -17.67 -4.33
N PRO A 84 18.66 -17.04 -3.95
CA PRO A 84 18.71 -15.61 -3.74
C PRO A 84 18.43 -14.85 -5.03
N LYS A 85 17.77 -13.71 -4.91
CA LYS A 85 17.65 -12.75 -6.01
C LYS A 85 19.05 -12.30 -6.46
N GLY A 86 19.15 -11.82 -7.70
CA GLY A 86 20.38 -11.26 -8.20
C GLY A 86 20.62 -11.52 -9.68
N ARG A 87 21.62 -10.83 -10.23
CA ARG A 87 21.94 -10.90 -11.64
C ARG A 87 22.72 -12.19 -11.96
N ARG A 88 22.29 -12.91 -12.99
CA ARG A 88 22.96 -14.07 -13.57
C ARG A 88 23.01 -13.94 -15.07
N GLY A 89 24.10 -14.43 -15.69
CA GLY A 89 24.18 -14.59 -17.15
C GLY A 89 23.41 -15.84 -17.60
N SER A 90 23.48 -16.91 -16.80
CA SER A 90 22.77 -18.17 -16.98
C SER A 90 22.53 -18.84 -15.64
N TYR A 91 21.53 -19.71 -15.54
CA TYR A 91 21.22 -20.50 -14.35
C TYR A 91 21.97 -21.85 -14.42
N LYS A 92 23.16 -21.90 -13.81
CA LYS A 92 23.98 -23.10 -13.73
C LYS A 92 23.63 -23.84 -12.43
N GLN A 93 22.77 -24.85 -12.49
CA GLN A 93 22.15 -25.49 -11.32
C GLN A 93 23.17 -25.96 -10.28
N TRP A 94 24.33 -26.49 -10.71
CA TRP A 94 25.42 -26.88 -9.79
C TRP A 94 26.07 -25.70 -9.04
N MET A 95 25.82 -24.47 -9.43
CA MET A 95 26.24 -23.24 -8.72
C MET A 95 25.09 -22.68 -7.85
N GLU A 96 23.95 -23.32 -7.91
CA GLU A 96 22.72 -22.93 -7.23
C GLU A 96 22.29 -24.04 -6.23
N ASP A 97 23.27 -24.65 -5.54
CA ASP A 97 23.09 -25.74 -4.58
C ASP A 97 22.34 -26.94 -5.16
N ASP A 98 22.49 -27.21 -6.46
CA ASP A 98 21.76 -28.21 -7.25
C ASP A 98 20.24 -28.07 -7.22
N ILE A 99 19.71 -26.88 -6.85
CA ILE A 99 18.28 -26.60 -6.87
C ILE A 99 17.84 -26.26 -8.30
N PRO A 100 16.93 -27.01 -8.92
CA PRO A 100 16.35 -26.67 -10.20
C PRO A 100 15.36 -25.51 -10.07
N PRO A 101 15.01 -24.80 -11.14
CA PRO A 101 13.76 -24.06 -11.19
C PRO A 101 12.58 -24.99 -10.92
N GLN A 102 11.59 -24.53 -10.16
CA GLN A 102 10.44 -25.36 -9.83
C GLN A 102 9.24 -25.08 -10.74
N VAL A 103 9.14 -23.87 -11.28
CA VAL A 103 8.05 -23.49 -12.18
C VAL A 103 8.62 -22.95 -13.48
N ALA A 104 8.06 -23.39 -14.60
CA ALA A 104 8.37 -22.90 -15.93
C ALA A 104 7.11 -22.48 -16.68
N PHE A 105 7.20 -21.39 -17.43
CA PHE A 105 6.18 -20.94 -18.37
C PHE A 105 6.78 -20.88 -19.78
N GLU A 106 5.98 -21.28 -20.74
CA GLU A 106 6.24 -21.09 -22.18
C GLU A 106 5.07 -20.33 -22.80
N ILE A 107 5.39 -19.32 -23.56
CA ILE A 107 4.41 -18.50 -24.26
C ILE A 107 4.62 -18.76 -25.77
N LEU A 108 3.62 -19.34 -26.40
CA LEU A 108 3.77 -19.73 -27.79
C LEU A 108 3.76 -18.50 -28.71
N SER A 109 4.56 -18.62 -29.75
CA SER A 109 4.56 -17.75 -30.93
C SER A 109 4.15 -18.59 -32.16
N PRO A 110 3.88 -17.97 -33.31
CA PRO A 110 3.60 -18.69 -34.53
C PRO A 110 4.69 -19.72 -34.94
N SER A 111 5.95 -19.45 -34.58
CA SER A 111 7.08 -20.36 -34.86
C SER A 111 7.02 -21.67 -34.06
N ASN A 112 6.31 -21.70 -32.93
CA ASN A 112 6.11 -22.90 -32.11
C ASN A 112 4.99 -23.81 -32.63
N LYS A 113 4.24 -23.36 -33.64
CA LYS A 113 3.07 -24.08 -34.18
C LYS A 113 3.40 -24.95 -35.39
N ASP A 114 4.58 -24.82 -35.95
CA ASP A 114 5.06 -25.74 -36.95
C ASP A 114 5.54 -27.06 -36.34
N ARG A 115 5.87 -28.03 -37.19
CA ARG A 115 6.30 -29.35 -36.70
C ARG A 115 7.56 -29.28 -35.84
N ARG A 116 8.50 -28.37 -36.16
CA ARG A 116 9.74 -28.22 -35.38
C ARG A 116 9.46 -27.60 -34.03
N GLY A 117 8.55 -26.64 -33.97
CA GLY A 117 8.15 -26.01 -32.72
C GLY A 117 7.45 -26.99 -31.80
N LEU A 118 6.56 -27.85 -32.33
CA LEU A 118 5.89 -28.90 -31.57
C LEU A 118 6.90 -29.95 -31.05
N ASP A 119 7.83 -30.42 -31.90
CA ASP A 119 8.92 -31.32 -31.47
C ASP A 119 9.76 -30.69 -30.36
N SER A 120 10.03 -29.38 -30.45
CA SER A 120 10.75 -28.61 -29.41
C SER A 120 9.99 -28.52 -28.10
N LEU A 121 8.66 -28.39 -28.13
CA LEU A 121 7.83 -28.39 -26.90
C LEU A 121 7.80 -29.76 -26.22
N GLU A 122 7.78 -30.85 -27.00
CA GLU A 122 7.91 -32.20 -26.46
C GLU A 122 9.29 -32.41 -25.84
N GLU A 123 10.36 -31.96 -26.49
CA GLU A 123 11.72 -32.02 -25.94
C GLU A 123 11.83 -31.19 -24.65
N LYS A 124 11.18 -30.00 -24.58
CA LYS A 124 11.14 -29.16 -23.37
C LYS A 124 10.38 -29.89 -22.24
N LEU A 125 9.24 -30.51 -22.52
CA LEU A 125 8.47 -31.26 -21.52
C LEU A 125 9.31 -32.43 -20.94
N GLU A 126 10.00 -33.21 -21.80
CA GLU A 126 10.91 -34.27 -21.37
C GLU A 126 12.08 -33.73 -20.55
N PHE A 127 12.62 -32.58 -20.96
CA PHE A 127 13.69 -31.92 -20.23
C PHE A 127 13.21 -31.47 -18.85
N TYR A 128 12.05 -30.80 -18.75
CA TYR A 128 11.46 -30.34 -17.50
C TYR A 128 11.08 -31.50 -16.56
N GLU A 129 10.55 -32.57 -17.12
CA GLU A 129 10.28 -33.81 -16.36
C GLU A 129 11.58 -34.37 -15.78
N LYS A 130 12.61 -34.50 -16.61
CA LYS A 130 13.90 -35.09 -16.22
C LYS A 130 14.64 -34.28 -15.17
N TYR A 131 14.59 -32.95 -15.25
CA TYR A 131 15.43 -32.08 -14.43
C TYR A 131 14.71 -31.38 -13.27
N GLY A 132 13.46 -31.76 -12.98
CA GLY A 132 12.87 -31.47 -11.66
C GLY A 132 11.88 -30.32 -11.61
N ILE A 133 11.42 -29.77 -12.75
CA ILE A 133 10.29 -28.83 -12.76
C ILE A 133 9.10 -29.45 -12.03
N GLN A 134 8.43 -28.69 -11.18
CA GLN A 134 7.25 -29.12 -10.44
C GLN A 134 5.94 -28.71 -11.11
N GLU A 135 5.94 -27.53 -11.73
CA GLU A 135 4.79 -27.01 -12.47
C GLU A 135 5.27 -26.44 -13.81
N TYR A 136 4.61 -26.82 -14.88
CA TYR A 136 4.90 -26.36 -16.23
C TYR A 136 3.63 -25.88 -16.89
N TYR A 137 3.66 -24.67 -17.45
CA TYR A 137 2.52 -24.01 -18.07
C TYR A 137 2.86 -23.55 -19.48
N ILE A 138 1.97 -23.83 -20.41
CA ILE A 138 2.05 -23.34 -21.80
C ILE A 138 0.83 -22.47 -22.07
N TYR A 139 1.05 -21.27 -22.57
CA TYR A 139 -0.01 -20.39 -23.04
C TYR A 139 0.19 -20.01 -24.49
N ASP A 140 -0.83 -20.24 -25.32
CA ASP A 140 -0.92 -19.77 -26.69
C ASP A 140 -1.82 -18.53 -26.73
N PRO A 141 -1.25 -17.30 -26.88
CA PRO A 141 -2.06 -16.10 -26.90
C PRO A 141 -2.83 -15.89 -28.20
N ASP A 142 -2.44 -16.54 -29.32
CA ASP A 142 -3.14 -16.43 -30.58
C ASP A 142 -4.39 -17.32 -30.63
N ASP A 143 -4.24 -18.57 -30.16
CA ASP A 143 -5.34 -19.54 -30.13
C ASP A 143 -6.07 -19.55 -28.78
N LEU A 144 -5.64 -18.74 -27.81
CA LEU A 144 -6.20 -18.57 -26.47
C LEU A 144 -6.27 -19.91 -25.69
N ILE A 145 -5.24 -20.75 -25.86
CA ILE A 145 -5.15 -22.08 -25.25
C ILE A 145 -4.19 -22.04 -24.06
N LEU A 146 -4.63 -22.57 -22.93
CA LEU A 146 -3.80 -22.77 -21.75
C LEU A 146 -3.71 -24.25 -21.41
N GLU A 147 -2.49 -24.74 -21.28
CA GLU A 147 -2.18 -26.09 -20.83
C GLU A 147 -1.26 -26.04 -19.62
N GLY A 148 -1.30 -27.09 -18.80
CA GLY A 148 -0.45 -27.18 -17.63
C GLY A 148 -0.12 -28.62 -17.27
N TRP A 149 1.03 -28.77 -16.63
CA TRP A 149 1.50 -30.05 -16.08
C TRP A 149 1.93 -29.83 -14.63
N GLN A 150 1.64 -30.82 -13.82
CA GLN A 150 2.05 -30.86 -12.42
C GLN A 150 2.81 -32.14 -12.14
N ARG A 151 3.87 -32.06 -11.34
CA ARG A 151 4.67 -33.22 -10.95
C ARG A 151 3.95 -34.05 -9.90
N HIS A 152 3.91 -35.35 -10.16
CA HIS A 152 3.55 -36.37 -9.19
C HIS A 152 4.61 -37.47 -9.21
N GLY A 153 5.36 -37.62 -8.12
CA GLY A 153 6.56 -38.46 -8.11
C GLY A 153 7.62 -37.95 -9.09
N ASP A 154 8.07 -38.85 -9.98
CA ASP A 154 9.15 -38.52 -10.92
C ASP A 154 8.65 -38.02 -12.29
N ARG A 155 7.33 -37.87 -12.48
CA ARG A 155 6.73 -37.51 -13.76
C ARG A 155 5.86 -36.29 -13.71
N LEU A 156 5.78 -35.58 -14.83
CA LEU A 156 4.85 -34.49 -15.11
C LEU A 156 3.55 -35.07 -15.72
N PHE A 157 2.43 -34.80 -15.06
CA PHE A 157 1.11 -35.18 -15.56
C PHE A 157 0.34 -33.92 -15.99
N ARG A 158 -0.29 -34.05 -17.15
CA ARG A 158 -1.13 -32.96 -17.66
C ARG A 158 -2.29 -32.71 -16.70
N ILE A 159 -2.53 -31.44 -16.39
CA ILE A 159 -3.64 -30.97 -15.57
C ILE A 159 -4.93 -31.18 -16.37
N ALA A 160 -5.91 -31.87 -15.80
CA ALA A 160 -7.14 -32.26 -16.50
C ALA A 160 -8.01 -31.05 -16.90
N SER A 161 -7.95 -29.95 -16.12
CA SER A 161 -8.68 -28.72 -16.40
C SER A 161 -7.90 -27.53 -15.89
N MET A 162 -7.68 -26.55 -16.75
CA MET A 162 -7.07 -25.25 -16.41
C MET A 162 -8.10 -24.19 -16.01
N ILE A 163 -9.41 -24.52 -16.06
CA ILE A 163 -10.47 -23.58 -15.66
C ILE A 163 -10.35 -23.29 -14.16
N SER A 164 -10.08 -22.05 -13.82
CA SER A 164 -9.86 -21.57 -12.44
C SER A 164 -8.80 -22.38 -11.67
N TRP A 165 -7.81 -22.93 -12.40
CA TRP A 165 -6.69 -23.63 -11.79
C TRP A 165 -5.88 -22.73 -10.88
N VAL A 166 -5.54 -23.19 -9.70
CA VAL A 166 -4.65 -22.51 -8.78
C VAL A 166 -3.33 -23.25 -8.70
N SER A 167 -2.24 -22.55 -9.05
CA SER A 167 -0.88 -23.09 -8.92
C SER A 167 -0.58 -23.42 -7.45
N PRO A 168 -0.28 -24.67 -7.10
CA PRO A 168 0.09 -25.05 -5.74
C PRO A 168 1.34 -24.32 -5.20
N LEU A 169 2.33 -24.05 -6.06
CA LEU A 169 3.57 -23.40 -5.64
C LEU A 169 3.48 -21.87 -5.63
N LEU A 170 2.83 -21.30 -6.63
CA LEU A 170 2.76 -19.84 -6.77
C LEU A 170 1.54 -19.23 -6.07
N GLY A 171 0.48 -20.02 -5.85
CA GLY A 171 -0.80 -19.53 -5.34
C GLY A 171 -1.56 -18.65 -6.35
N ILE A 172 -1.04 -18.44 -7.55
CA ILE A 172 -1.74 -17.70 -8.60
C ILE A 172 -2.89 -18.51 -9.16
N ARG A 173 -3.96 -17.81 -9.57
CA ARG A 173 -5.11 -18.45 -10.21
C ARG A 173 -5.14 -18.09 -11.69
N PHE A 174 -5.34 -19.08 -12.52
CA PHE A 174 -5.56 -18.94 -13.95
C PHE A 174 -7.07 -18.87 -14.21
N ASP A 175 -7.59 -17.68 -14.39
CA ASP A 175 -8.98 -17.44 -14.78
C ASP A 175 -9.05 -17.54 -16.31
N TRP A 176 -9.08 -18.80 -16.81
CA TRP A 176 -9.09 -19.12 -18.22
C TRP A 176 -10.43 -19.72 -18.64
N VAL A 177 -10.96 -19.22 -19.75
CA VAL A 177 -12.14 -19.74 -20.45
C VAL A 177 -11.77 -19.91 -21.93
N ALA A 178 -12.16 -21.02 -22.52
CA ALA A 178 -11.83 -21.29 -23.93
C ALA A 178 -12.36 -20.16 -24.85
N GLY A 179 -11.46 -19.60 -25.66
CA GLY A 179 -11.78 -18.49 -26.58
C GLY A 179 -11.75 -17.10 -25.92
N GLU A 180 -11.34 -16.98 -24.67
CA GLU A 180 -11.09 -15.71 -23.99
C GLU A 180 -9.62 -15.56 -23.61
N GLU A 181 -9.13 -14.32 -23.56
CA GLU A 181 -7.77 -14.04 -23.14
C GLU A 181 -7.56 -14.49 -21.68
N LEU A 182 -6.44 -15.13 -21.41
CA LEU A 182 -6.07 -15.59 -20.08
C LEU A 182 -5.97 -14.40 -19.10
N VAL A 183 -6.61 -14.54 -17.95
CA VAL A 183 -6.42 -13.64 -16.80
C VAL A 183 -5.72 -14.41 -15.69
N ILE A 184 -4.61 -13.88 -15.21
CA ILE A 184 -3.90 -14.43 -14.06
C ILE A 184 -4.19 -13.53 -12.86
N SER A 185 -4.58 -14.14 -11.74
CA SER A 185 -4.87 -13.44 -10.49
C SER A 185 -3.91 -13.89 -9.39
N ARG A 186 -3.43 -12.95 -8.60
CA ARG A 186 -2.64 -13.21 -7.38
C ARG A 186 -3.50 -13.84 -6.29
N PRO A 187 -2.89 -14.38 -5.21
CA PRO A 187 -3.63 -14.86 -4.04
C PRO A 187 -4.53 -13.81 -3.38
N ASP A 188 -4.17 -12.52 -3.46
CA ASP A 188 -4.95 -11.40 -2.96
C ASP A 188 -6.11 -10.97 -3.89
N GLY A 189 -6.31 -11.68 -5.00
CA GLY A 189 -7.34 -11.40 -6.02
C GLY A 189 -6.98 -10.30 -7.02
N GLN A 190 -5.83 -9.67 -6.89
CA GLN A 190 -5.39 -8.68 -7.88
C GLN A 190 -4.93 -9.38 -9.17
N ARG A 191 -5.34 -8.84 -10.31
CA ARG A 191 -4.94 -9.37 -11.62
C ARG A 191 -3.49 -9.00 -11.94
N PHE A 192 -2.82 -9.85 -12.70
CA PHE A 192 -1.58 -9.51 -13.37
C PHE A 192 -1.85 -8.38 -14.37
N LEU A 193 -1.01 -7.36 -14.33
CA LEU A 193 -1.13 -6.18 -15.17
C LEU A 193 0.17 -5.97 -15.95
N SER A 194 0.04 -5.49 -17.17
CA SER A 194 1.22 -5.05 -17.92
C SER A 194 1.92 -3.88 -17.22
N PRO A 195 3.22 -3.64 -17.46
CA PRO A 195 3.94 -2.51 -16.86
C PRO A 195 3.25 -1.16 -17.10
N VAL A 196 2.64 -0.98 -18.28
CA VAL A 196 1.88 0.25 -18.60
C VAL A 196 0.60 0.37 -17.72
N GLN A 197 -0.12 -0.73 -17.52
CA GLN A 197 -1.30 -0.75 -16.66
C GLN A 197 -0.92 -0.51 -15.19
N LEU A 198 0.19 -1.10 -14.73
CA LEU A 198 0.74 -0.87 -13.39
C LEU A 198 1.10 0.61 -13.18
N ALA A 199 1.79 1.22 -14.14
CA ALA A 199 2.13 2.64 -14.08
C ALA A 199 0.90 3.54 -14.04
N LYS A 200 -0.13 3.27 -14.86
CA LYS A 200 -1.40 4.00 -14.85
C LYS A 200 -2.12 3.85 -13.50
N ARG A 201 -2.17 2.65 -12.95
CA ARG A 201 -2.79 2.40 -11.64
C ARG A 201 -2.08 3.16 -10.53
N LEU A 202 -0.75 3.17 -10.54
CA LEU A 202 0.05 3.93 -9.58
C LEU A 202 -0.25 5.43 -9.67
N GLN A 203 -0.30 6.00 -10.86
CA GLN A 203 -0.65 7.41 -11.07
C GLN A 203 -2.06 7.74 -10.56
N GLN A 204 -3.03 6.86 -10.80
CA GLN A 204 -4.40 7.04 -10.30
C GLN A 204 -4.46 7.01 -8.77
N THR A 205 -3.76 6.06 -8.15
CA THR A 205 -3.69 5.94 -6.69
C THR A 205 -3.01 7.17 -6.06
N ASP A 206 -1.90 7.66 -6.65
CA ASP A 206 -1.21 8.87 -6.18
C ASP A 206 -2.10 10.12 -6.27
N LEU A 207 -2.83 10.26 -7.38
CA LEU A 207 -3.80 11.37 -7.53
C LEU A 207 -4.92 11.28 -6.50
N GLN A 208 -5.47 10.10 -6.28
CA GLN A 208 -6.54 9.88 -5.31
C GLN A 208 -6.06 10.20 -3.88
N LEU A 209 -4.86 9.75 -3.51
CA LEU A 209 -4.25 10.05 -2.21
C LEU A 209 -4.06 11.56 -2.00
N LYS A 210 -3.59 12.27 -3.04
CA LYS A 210 -3.46 13.74 -2.99
C LYS A 210 -4.80 14.44 -2.76
N LEU A 211 -5.85 14.00 -3.43
CA LEU A 211 -7.20 14.57 -3.26
C LEU A 211 -7.74 14.30 -1.85
N GLU A 212 -7.57 13.11 -1.32
CA GLU A 212 -7.96 12.75 0.05
C GLU A 212 -7.20 13.58 1.09
N THR A 213 -5.89 13.76 0.90
CA THR A 213 -5.06 14.60 1.78
C THR A 213 -5.55 16.05 1.78
N GLN A 214 -5.79 16.65 0.60
CA GLN A 214 -6.30 18.02 0.48
C GLN A 214 -7.69 18.16 1.12
N HIS A 215 -8.55 17.18 0.97
CA HIS A 215 -9.87 17.18 1.61
C HIS A 215 -9.75 17.16 3.14
N SER A 216 -8.91 16.30 3.68
CA SER A 216 -8.65 16.20 5.13
C SER A 216 -8.07 17.50 5.70
N GLU A 217 -7.10 18.12 5.01
CA GLU A 217 -6.54 19.41 5.41
C GLU A 217 -7.60 20.51 5.42
N HIS A 218 -8.47 20.54 4.41
CA HIS A 218 -9.55 21.51 4.32
C HIS A 218 -10.61 21.32 5.42
N GLU A 219 -10.93 20.07 5.77
CA GLU A 219 -11.83 19.78 6.91
C GLU A 219 -11.22 20.20 8.24
N THR A 220 -9.94 19.93 8.46
CA THR A 220 -9.21 20.36 9.66
C THR A 220 -9.24 21.89 9.79
N LEU A 221 -8.94 22.61 8.70
CA LEU A 221 -8.98 24.07 8.69
C LEU A 221 -10.39 24.65 8.94
N ARG A 222 -11.44 23.95 8.48
CA ARG A 222 -12.82 24.34 8.78
C ARG A 222 -13.15 24.14 10.25
N ALA A 223 -12.76 23.00 10.82
CA ALA A 223 -12.97 22.71 12.24
C ALA A 223 -12.26 23.75 13.14
N ASP A 224 -11.02 24.08 12.84
CA ASP A 224 -10.25 25.12 13.57
C ASP A 224 -10.93 26.47 13.52
N ARG A 225 -11.43 26.88 12.35
CA ARG A 225 -12.18 28.16 12.20
C ARG A 225 -13.49 28.16 13.00
N GLN A 226 -14.19 27.03 13.04
CA GLN A 226 -15.41 26.91 13.85
C GLN A 226 -15.09 27.00 15.33
N PHE A 227 -14.04 26.32 15.78
CA PHE A 227 -13.57 26.39 17.16
C PHE A 227 -13.20 27.82 17.57
N GLN A 228 -12.41 28.52 16.74
CA GLN A 228 -12.06 29.92 17.01
C GLN A 228 -13.27 30.84 17.11
N ARG A 229 -14.28 30.64 16.26
CA ARG A 229 -15.53 31.42 16.32
C ARG A 229 -16.29 31.14 17.62
N ALA A 230 -16.45 29.87 17.98
CA ALA A 230 -17.10 29.48 19.21
C ALA A 230 -16.39 30.08 20.46
N GLU A 231 -15.07 30.07 20.46
CA GLU A 231 -14.28 30.67 21.54
C GLU A 231 -14.47 32.20 21.62
N GLN A 232 -14.49 32.90 20.48
CA GLN A 232 -14.78 34.33 20.44
C GLN A 232 -16.22 34.65 20.93
N GLU A 233 -17.20 33.85 20.55
CA GLU A 233 -18.57 34.03 21.02
C GLU A 233 -18.67 33.79 22.53
N TYR A 234 -18.00 32.79 23.04
CA TYR A 234 -17.92 32.54 24.48
C TYR A 234 -17.31 33.72 25.25
N GLN A 235 -16.20 34.24 24.78
CA GLN A 235 -15.54 35.41 25.41
C GLN A 235 -16.43 36.67 25.39
N ARG A 236 -17.19 36.88 24.28
CA ARG A 236 -18.15 37.99 24.21
C ARG A 236 -19.30 37.83 25.21
N ALA A 237 -19.87 36.64 25.30
CA ALA A 237 -20.92 36.34 26.25
C ALA A 237 -20.45 36.50 27.70
N GLU A 238 -19.23 36.12 28.02
CA GLU A 238 -18.63 36.33 29.34
C GLU A 238 -18.45 37.81 29.66
N GLN A 239 -17.97 38.63 28.69
CA GLN A 239 -17.85 40.07 28.85
C GLN A 239 -19.20 40.78 29.05
N GLU A 240 -20.23 40.34 28.30
CA GLU A 240 -21.58 40.88 28.46
C GLU A 240 -22.16 40.51 29.84
N SER A 241 -21.95 39.29 30.30
CA SER A 241 -22.35 38.88 31.64
C SER A 241 -21.68 39.72 32.74
N GLN A 242 -20.35 39.96 32.62
CA GLN A 242 -19.64 40.82 33.61
C GLN A 242 -20.12 42.26 33.58
N ARG A 243 -20.47 42.82 32.42
CA ARG A 243 -21.05 44.14 32.31
C ARG A 243 -22.43 44.24 32.95
N ALA A 244 -23.29 43.26 32.68
CA ALA A 244 -24.61 43.19 33.28
C ALA A 244 -24.53 43.08 34.82
N GLU A 245 -23.60 42.29 35.36
CA GLU A 245 -23.35 42.21 36.78
C GLU A 245 -22.88 43.57 37.40
N GLN A 246 -21.96 44.25 36.73
CA GLN A 246 -21.51 45.59 37.14
C GLN A 246 -22.65 46.64 37.12
N GLU A 247 -23.49 46.60 36.10
CA GLU A 247 -24.67 47.51 36.02
C GLU A 247 -25.68 47.19 37.15
N ALA A 248 -25.94 45.90 37.42
CA ALA A 248 -26.79 45.53 38.53
C ALA A 248 -26.23 45.99 39.87
N GLN A 249 -24.93 45.87 40.14
CA GLN A 249 -24.28 46.38 41.35
C GLN A 249 -24.38 47.91 41.49
N ARG A 250 -24.24 48.65 40.36
CA ARG A 250 -24.41 50.12 40.36
C ARG A 250 -25.85 50.50 40.68
N ALA A 251 -26.81 49.85 40.03
CA ALA A 251 -28.24 50.11 40.31
C ALA A 251 -28.61 49.82 41.78
N GLU A 252 -28.07 48.75 42.38
CA GLU A 252 -28.26 48.46 43.78
C GLU A 252 -27.64 49.55 44.69
N GLN A 253 -26.44 50.03 44.39
CA GLN A 253 -25.80 51.13 45.14
C GLN A 253 -26.59 52.44 45.03
N GLU A 254 -27.12 52.77 43.86
CA GLU A 254 -27.99 53.94 43.66
C GLU A 254 -29.28 53.83 44.45
N ALA A 255 -29.91 52.67 44.43
CA ALA A 255 -31.12 52.42 45.22
C ALA A 255 -30.86 52.55 46.74
N GLN A 256 -29.74 52.02 47.26
CA GLN A 256 -29.33 52.21 48.64
C GLN A 256 -29.09 53.67 49.03
N ARG A 257 -28.48 54.46 48.12
CA ARG A 257 -28.28 55.89 48.35
C ARG A 257 -29.59 56.64 48.37
N ALA A 258 -30.47 56.37 47.43
CA ALA A 258 -31.80 56.97 47.39
C ALA A 258 -32.62 56.66 48.65
N GLU A 259 -32.55 55.44 49.16
CA GLU A 259 -33.20 55.07 50.44
C GLU A 259 -32.62 55.81 51.63
N GLN A 260 -31.26 55.95 51.68
CA GLN A 260 -30.59 56.74 52.74
C GLN A 260 -31.00 58.23 52.69
N GLU A 261 -31.08 58.82 51.49
CA GLU A 261 -31.54 60.21 51.34
C GLU A 261 -33.01 60.36 51.72
N ALA A 262 -33.88 59.43 51.37
CA ALA A 262 -35.28 59.44 51.83
C ALA A 262 -35.40 59.35 53.35
N GLN A 263 -34.62 58.47 53.99
CA GLN A 263 -34.58 58.36 55.44
C GLN A 263 -34.08 59.65 56.13
N ARG A 264 -33.08 60.29 55.54
CA ARG A 264 -32.58 61.66 56.08
C ARG A 264 -33.64 62.68 55.92
N ALA A 265 -34.28 62.80 54.76
CA ALA A 265 -35.36 63.73 54.51
C ALA A 265 -36.55 63.53 55.49
N GLU A 266 -36.91 62.32 55.77
CA GLU A 266 -37.95 61.96 56.75
C GLU A 266 -37.55 62.35 58.15
N GLN A 267 -36.27 62.14 58.57
CA GLN A 267 -35.77 62.58 59.89
C GLN A 267 -35.73 64.09 60.01
N GLU A 268 -35.34 64.82 58.93
CA GLU A 268 -35.38 66.31 58.91
C GLU A 268 -36.80 66.83 59.02
N ALA A 269 -37.74 66.22 58.26
CA ALA A 269 -39.17 66.55 58.38
C ALA A 269 -39.71 66.30 59.75
N GLN A 270 -39.38 65.23 60.41
CA GLN A 270 -39.77 64.96 61.81
C GLN A 270 -39.19 65.96 62.83
N ARG A 271 -37.92 66.33 62.60
CA ARG A 271 -37.29 67.36 63.45
C ARG A 271 -37.94 68.72 63.25
N ALA A 272 -38.19 69.12 62.00
CA ALA A 272 -38.90 70.37 61.70
C ALA A 272 -40.30 70.41 62.33
N GLU A 273 -41.01 69.31 62.26
CA GLU A 273 -42.34 69.19 62.89
C GLU A 273 -42.25 69.29 64.41
N GLN A 274 -41.23 68.62 65.04
CA GLN A 274 -41.00 68.76 66.49
C GLN A 274 -40.66 70.17 66.93
N GLU A 275 -39.77 70.89 66.15
CA GLU A 275 -39.45 72.28 66.38
C GLU A 275 -40.65 73.20 66.26
N ARG A 276 -41.50 73.00 65.25
CA ARG A 276 -42.77 73.68 65.07
C ARG A 276 -43.69 73.47 66.24
N GLN A 277 -43.91 72.20 66.67
CA GLN A 277 -44.72 71.90 67.88
C GLN A 277 -44.15 72.54 69.17
N ARG A 278 -42.78 72.57 69.22
CA ARG A 278 -42.10 73.22 70.36
C ARG A 278 -42.32 74.74 70.35
N ALA A 279 -42.17 75.39 69.15
CA ALA A 279 -42.45 76.81 68.96
C ALA A 279 -43.92 77.18 69.27
N ASP A 280 -44.86 76.33 68.74
CA ASP A 280 -46.32 76.50 69.03
C ASP A 280 -46.63 76.39 70.58
N ARG A 281 -45.99 75.39 71.22
CA ARG A 281 -46.12 75.26 72.71
C ARG A 281 -45.54 76.50 73.48
N LEU A 282 -44.40 76.99 73.03
CA LEU A 282 -43.80 78.20 73.61
C LEU A 282 -44.65 79.41 73.33
N ALA A 283 -45.18 79.60 72.14
CA ALA A 283 -46.08 80.70 71.83
C ALA A 283 -47.37 80.60 72.68
N ALA A 284 -47.96 79.38 72.84
CA ALA A 284 -49.11 79.19 73.73
C ALA A 284 -48.78 79.50 75.23
N LYS A 285 -47.60 79.17 75.69
CA LYS A 285 -47.14 79.54 77.05
C LYS A 285 -46.93 81.03 77.20
N LEU A 286 -46.33 81.70 76.23
CA LEU A 286 -46.14 83.15 76.22
C LEU A 286 -47.49 83.93 76.22
N LYS A 287 -48.45 83.46 75.47
CA LYS A 287 -49.81 83.92 75.44
C LYS A 287 -50.50 83.78 76.77
N ALA A 288 -50.34 82.59 77.48
CA ALA A 288 -50.91 82.31 78.78
C ALA A 288 -50.26 83.21 79.94
N LEU A 289 -49.04 83.70 79.72
CA LEU A 289 -48.35 84.59 80.63
C LEU A 289 -48.58 86.09 80.34
N GLY A 290 -49.47 86.41 79.38
CA GLY A 290 -49.82 87.80 79.10
C GLY A 290 -48.68 88.61 78.36
N ILE A 291 -47.76 87.93 77.80
CA ILE A 291 -46.72 88.50 76.98
C ILE A 291 -47.15 88.40 75.53
N ASP A 292 -48.01 89.26 75.06
CA ASP A 292 -48.36 89.38 73.67
C ASP A 292 -47.44 90.51 73.09
N GLU A 293 -46.68 90.02 72.03
CA GLU A 293 -45.87 90.82 71.16
C GLU A 293 -44.53 91.42 71.67
N ILE A 294 -43.41 90.86 71.00
CA ILE A 294 -42.40 91.65 70.40
C ILE A 294 -42.33 91.29 68.90
#